data_c88c5611aa86cb1c2834ebc6fc9aa4cb
#
_entry.id   c88c5611aa86cb1c2834ebc6fc9aa4cb
#
_cell.length_a   1.000
_cell.length_b   1.000
_cell.length_c   1.000
_cell.angle_alpha   90.00
_cell.angle_beta   90.00
_cell.angle_gamma   90.00
#
_symmetry.space_group_name_H-M   'P 1'
#
loop_
_entity.id
_entity.type
_entity.pdbx_description
1 polymer ?
#
loop_
_entity_poly.entity_id
_entity_poly.type
_entity_poly.pdbx_seq_one_letter_code
_entity_poly.pdbx_strand_id
1 'polypeptide(L)'
;SNEDKWILTKYENIVKSSISHMDRYEFNLFGLETYNFIYDDFCSNYIEFAKFNLDKNSTKSTLLFVLTGILKMLHPFMPFVTEEIYSMLPVKESESIMISSYPVYEEKYIFEKEYELTEKSISFIRKFRNICTENTIPKTAPVMINNSSDYNLIIKVLRLQDRLINEKENINSYDVNEYNYSMSIFYQKEENLELIKKEMDTLRSNIERREKLLSNPGYVNKAPENLVAIERDKLEIEKNKLKELEEKYK
;
A
#
# COMPACT_ATOMS: atom_id res chain seq x y z
N SER A 1 -18.00 10.48 10.30
CA SER A 1 -16.82 9.89 10.91
C SER A 1 -15.57 10.75 10.64
N ASN A 2 -14.44 10.40 11.26
CA ASN A 2 -13.16 11.07 10.97
C ASN A 2 -12.72 10.80 9.53
N GLU A 3 -12.95 9.60 9.05
CA GLU A 3 -12.66 9.19 7.68
C GLU A 3 -13.53 9.94 6.66
N ASP A 4 -14.80 10.21 6.98
CA ASP A 4 -15.68 11.04 6.13
C ASP A 4 -15.15 12.47 6.02
N LYS A 5 -14.73 13.07 7.15
CA LYS A 5 -14.14 14.41 7.17
C LYS A 5 -12.80 14.47 6.44
N TRP A 6 -12.00 13.41 6.56
CA TRP A 6 -10.73 13.28 5.83
C TRP A 6 -10.94 13.30 4.32
N ILE A 7 -11.84 12.46 3.79
CA ILE A 7 -12.06 12.41 2.34
C ILE A 7 -12.73 13.68 1.82
N LEU A 8 -13.59 14.34 2.61
CA LEU A 8 -14.15 15.64 2.24
C LEU A 8 -13.04 16.68 2.11
N THR A 9 -12.09 16.73 3.04
CA THR A 9 -10.94 17.64 2.95
C THR A 9 -10.07 17.34 1.72
N LYS A 10 -9.80 16.07 1.43
CA LYS A 10 -9.09 15.66 0.20
C LYS A 10 -9.83 16.10 -1.04
N TYR A 11 -11.16 15.87 -1.07
CA TYR A 11 -12.02 16.25 -2.18
C TYR A 11 -12.02 17.77 -2.43
N GLU A 12 -12.15 18.57 -1.40
CA GLU A 12 -12.12 20.03 -1.54
C GLU A 12 -10.76 20.52 -2.06
N ASN A 13 -9.66 19.93 -1.59
CA ASN A 13 -8.33 20.26 -2.09
C ASN A 13 -8.18 19.92 -3.59
N ILE A 14 -8.68 18.75 -4.03
CA ILE A 14 -8.62 18.39 -5.46
C ILE A 14 -9.55 19.24 -6.31
N VAL A 15 -10.74 19.64 -5.81
CA VAL A 15 -11.63 20.57 -6.51
C VAL A 15 -10.92 21.91 -6.71
N LYS A 16 -10.30 22.46 -5.68
CA LYS A 16 -9.55 23.72 -5.76
C LYS A 16 -8.42 23.65 -6.76
N SER A 17 -7.62 22.59 -6.71
CA SER A 17 -6.47 22.42 -7.62
C SER A 17 -6.93 22.14 -9.05
N SER A 18 -8.00 21.35 -9.23
CA SER A 18 -8.58 21.05 -10.55
C SER A 18 -9.04 22.31 -11.29
N ILE A 19 -9.77 23.20 -10.61
CA ILE A 19 -10.23 24.48 -11.16
C ILE A 19 -8.98 25.32 -11.59
N SER A 20 -7.97 25.42 -10.71
CA SER A 20 -6.75 26.16 -11.00
C SER A 20 -6.00 25.61 -12.22
N HIS A 21 -5.89 24.28 -12.35
CA HIS A 21 -5.23 23.66 -13.50
C HIS A 21 -6.04 23.82 -14.79
N MET A 22 -7.36 23.72 -14.73
CA MET A 22 -8.25 23.95 -15.89
C MET A 22 -8.13 25.39 -16.40
N ASP A 23 -8.13 26.38 -15.51
CA ASP A 23 -7.99 27.80 -15.86
C ASP A 23 -6.65 28.11 -16.54
N ARG A 24 -5.59 27.35 -16.20
CA ARG A 24 -4.26 27.48 -16.78
C ARG A 24 -3.96 26.53 -17.93
N TYR A 25 -4.95 25.74 -18.38
CA TYR A 25 -4.79 24.72 -19.42
C TYR A 25 -3.74 23.64 -19.09
N GLU A 26 -3.49 23.38 -17.80
CA GLU A 26 -2.54 22.38 -17.31
C GLU A 26 -3.24 21.00 -17.19
N PHE A 27 -3.77 20.48 -18.28
CA PHE A 27 -4.59 19.25 -18.29
C PHE A 27 -3.85 18.00 -17.84
N ASN A 28 -2.52 17.96 -18.05
CA ASN A 28 -1.68 16.87 -17.56
C ASN A 28 -1.61 16.83 -16.02
N LEU A 29 -1.52 17.99 -15.36
CA LEU A 29 -1.52 18.07 -13.89
C LEU A 29 -2.91 17.76 -13.32
N PHE A 30 -3.96 18.34 -13.94
CA PHE A 30 -5.34 17.97 -13.62
C PHE A 30 -5.54 16.44 -13.67
N GLY A 31 -5.14 15.81 -14.76
CA GLY A 31 -5.29 14.36 -14.94
C GLY A 31 -4.53 13.55 -13.90
N LEU A 32 -3.27 13.91 -13.62
CA LEU A 32 -2.42 13.22 -12.64
C LEU A 32 -2.99 13.33 -11.21
N GLU A 33 -3.31 14.55 -10.76
CA GLU A 33 -3.82 14.76 -9.41
C GLU A 33 -5.19 14.13 -9.19
N THR A 34 -6.09 14.26 -10.17
CA THR A 34 -7.41 13.62 -10.11
C THR A 34 -7.31 12.12 -10.12
N TYR A 35 -6.41 11.53 -10.92
CA TYR A 35 -6.16 10.09 -10.92
C TYR A 35 -5.66 9.60 -9.56
N ASN A 36 -4.66 10.28 -8.98
CA ASN A 36 -4.12 9.90 -7.67
C ASN A 36 -5.19 10.00 -6.57
N PHE A 37 -5.99 11.06 -6.57
CA PHE A 37 -7.11 11.20 -5.63
C PHE A 37 -8.12 10.06 -5.76
N ILE A 38 -8.52 9.74 -6.98
CA ILE A 38 -9.50 8.67 -7.22
C ILE A 38 -8.94 7.31 -6.82
N TYR A 39 -7.73 6.99 -7.29
CA TYR A 39 -7.15 5.66 -7.12
C TYR A 39 -6.65 5.43 -5.69
N ASP A 40 -5.84 6.35 -5.16
CA ASP A 40 -5.18 6.17 -3.86
C ASP A 40 -6.09 6.57 -2.70
N ASP A 41 -6.70 7.76 -2.77
CA ASP A 41 -7.46 8.28 -1.64
C ASP A 41 -8.89 7.73 -1.60
N PHE A 42 -9.62 7.82 -2.70
CA PHE A 42 -11.03 7.40 -2.73
C PHE A 42 -11.17 5.88 -2.80
N CYS A 43 -10.60 5.22 -3.82
CA CYS A 43 -10.80 3.78 -4.03
C CYS A 43 -10.00 2.92 -3.05
N SER A 44 -8.70 3.18 -2.89
CA SER A 44 -7.83 2.32 -2.09
C SER A 44 -7.98 2.52 -0.59
N ASN A 45 -8.31 3.74 -0.14
CA ASN A 45 -8.45 4.05 1.28
C ASN A 45 -9.90 4.27 1.70
N TYR A 46 -10.58 5.31 1.16
CA TYR A 46 -11.86 5.73 1.71
C TYR A 46 -12.97 4.68 1.54
N ILE A 47 -13.08 4.02 0.40
CA ILE A 47 -14.08 2.95 0.21
C ILE A 47 -13.88 1.82 1.24
N GLU A 48 -12.62 1.45 1.53
CA GLU A 48 -12.33 0.44 2.55
C GLU A 48 -12.71 0.91 3.96
N PHE A 49 -12.45 2.17 4.29
CA PHE A 49 -12.83 2.75 5.59
C PHE A 49 -14.34 2.89 5.72
N ALA A 50 -15.03 3.28 4.67
CA ALA A 50 -16.48 3.42 4.65
C ALA A 50 -17.21 2.11 4.94
N LYS A 51 -16.63 0.94 4.58
CA LYS A 51 -17.22 -0.38 4.89
C LYS A 51 -17.49 -0.58 6.38
N PHE A 52 -16.70 0.03 7.26
CA PHE A 52 -16.89 -0.05 8.71
C PHE A 52 -18.02 0.84 9.26
N ASN A 53 -18.57 1.72 8.43
CA ASN A 53 -19.56 2.74 8.82
C ASN A 53 -20.73 2.82 7.81
N LEU A 54 -20.96 1.80 6.98
CA LEU A 54 -22.05 1.81 5.97
C LEU A 54 -23.47 1.78 6.58
N ASP A 55 -23.60 1.50 7.87
CA ASP A 55 -24.83 1.66 8.64
C ASP A 55 -25.24 3.14 8.80
N LYS A 56 -24.28 4.08 8.73
CA LYS A 56 -24.47 5.49 8.93
C LYS A 56 -24.87 6.21 7.62
N ASN A 57 -25.97 6.94 7.67
CA ASN A 57 -26.42 7.75 6.54
C ASN A 57 -25.40 8.83 6.15
N SER A 58 -24.65 9.39 7.13
CA SER A 58 -23.59 10.37 6.84
C SER A 58 -22.52 9.81 5.92
N THR A 59 -22.04 8.57 6.16
CA THR A 59 -21.02 7.92 5.33
C THR A 59 -21.54 7.63 3.91
N LYS A 60 -22.81 7.17 3.79
CA LYS A 60 -23.45 6.98 2.48
C LYS A 60 -23.58 8.28 1.70
N SER A 61 -23.98 9.36 2.39
CA SER A 61 -24.09 10.69 1.77
C SER A 61 -22.72 11.21 1.35
N THR A 62 -21.68 11.03 2.15
CA THR A 62 -20.32 11.44 1.80
C THR A 62 -19.79 10.65 0.60
N LEU A 63 -20.00 9.32 0.56
CA LEU A 63 -19.64 8.49 -0.60
C LEU A 63 -20.29 9.01 -1.89
N LEU A 64 -21.61 9.24 -1.83
CA LEU A 64 -22.36 9.72 -2.98
C LEU A 64 -21.93 11.14 -3.41
N PHE A 65 -21.71 12.04 -2.45
CA PHE A 65 -21.27 13.40 -2.71
C PHE A 65 -19.90 13.42 -3.40
N VAL A 66 -18.91 12.71 -2.86
CA VAL A 66 -17.57 12.66 -3.43
C VAL A 66 -17.57 11.98 -4.79
N LEU A 67 -18.29 10.84 -4.94
CA LEU A 67 -18.42 10.16 -6.24
C LEU A 67 -19.04 11.06 -7.30
N THR A 68 -20.14 11.76 -6.97
CA THR A 68 -20.79 12.70 -7.88
C THR A 68 -19.83 13.81 -8.31
N GLY A 69 -19.07 14.35 -7.36
CA GLY A 69 -18.05 15.37 -7.66
C GLY A 69 -16.93 14.86 -8.57
N ILE A 70 -16.44 13.65 -8.34
CA ILE A 70 -15.45 12.97 -9.22
C ILE A 70 -16.01 12.87 -10.65
N LEU A 71 -17.25 12.39 -10.81
CA LEU A 71 -17.86 12.25 -12.12
C LEU A 71 -17.97 13.60 -12.83
N LYS A 72 -18.34 14.65 -12.11
CA LYS A 72 -18.43 16.01 -12.65
C LYS A 72 -17.06 16.56 -13.08
N MET A 73 -16.03 16.35 -12.29
CA MET A 73 -14.65 16.75 -12.65
C MET A 73 -14.16 16.04 -13.91
N LEU A 74 -14.45 14.74 -14.05
CA LEU A 74 -14.01 13.93 -15.19
C LEU A 74 -14.86 14.14 -16.45
N HIS A 75 -16.08 14.62 -16.32
CA HIS A 75 -17.04 14.68 -17.45
C HIS A 75 -16.50 15.41 -18.69
N PRO A 76 -15.78 16.54 -18.59
CA PRO A 76 -15.21 17.21 -19.78
C PRO A 76 -14.26 16.34 -20.61
N PHE A 77 -13.64 15.32 -19.99
CA PHE A 77 -12.66 14.43 -20.62
C PHE A 77 -13.23 13.06 -20.98
N MET A 78 -14.22 12.61 -20.21
CA MET A 78 -14.79 11.26 -20.31
C MET A 78 -16.33 11.30 -20.31
N PRO A 79 -16.99 12.01 -21.26
CA PRO A 79 -18.41 12.32 -21.18
C PRO A 79 -19.32 11.08 -21.15
N PHE A 80 -19.01 10.06 -21.94
CA PHE A 80 -19.89 8.90 -22.06
C PHE A 80 -19.91 8.03 -20.79
N VAL A 81 -18.74 7.69 -20.25
CA VAL A 81 -18.66 6.83 -19.06
C VAL A 81 -19.16 7.54 -17.82
N THR A 82 -18.90 8.84 -17.69
CA THR A 82 -19.37 9.62 -16.53
C THR A 82 -20.88 9.84 -16.56
N GLU A 83 -21.49 10.06 -17.73
CA GLU A 83 -22.94 10.12 -17.89
C GLU A 83 -23.59 8.79 -17.53
N GLU A 84 -23.06 7.67 -18.04
CA GLU A 84 -23.59 6.34 -17.74
C GLU A 84 -23.59 6.05 -16.24
N ILE A 85 -22.46 6.28 -15.56
CA ILE A 85 -22.38 6.08 -14.10
C ILE A 85 -23.31 7.05 -13.37
N TYR A 86 -23.35 8.33 -13.77
CA TYR A 86 -24.22 9.33 -13.15
C TYR A 86 -25.70 8.94 -13.27
N SER A 87 -26.10 8.38 -14.41
CA SER A 87 -27.48 7.92 -14.62
C SER A 87 -27.93 6.86 -13.62
N MET A 88 -27.00 6.04 -13.13
CA MET A 88 -27.23 4.95 -12.16
C MET A 88 -27.25 5.42 -10.70
N LEU A 89 -26.86 6.68 -10.41
CA LEU A 89 -26.84 7.19 -9.03
C LEU A 89 -28.27 7.26 -8.45
N PRO A 90 -28.43 6.89 -7.17
CA PRO A 90 -29.76 6.87 -6.52
C PRO A 90 -30.34 8.26 -6.29
N VAL A 91 -29.50 9.27 -6.20
CA VAL A 91 -29.88 10.68 -6.05
C VAL A 91 -29.05 11.50 -7.02
N LYS A 92 -29.70 12.32 -7.80
CA LYS A 92 -29.11 13.17 -8.84
C LYS A 92 -29.62 14.59 -8.71
N GLU A 93 -28.75 15.54 -9.02
CA GLU A 93 -29.06 16.97 -9.03
C GLU A 93 -29.83 17.39 -10.29
N SER A 94 -29.61 16.67 -11.40
CA SER A 94 -30.15 16.93 -12.71
C SER A 94 -30.38 15.62 -13.47
N GLU A 95 -31.15 15.65 -14.56
CA GLU A 95 -31.41 14.48 -15.42
C GLU A 95 -30.11 13.97 -16.09
N SER A 96 -29.21 14.87 -16.43
CA SER A 96 -27.91 14.56 -17.05
C SER A 96 -26.80 15.33 -16.32
N ILE A 97 -25.62 14.70 -16.20
CA ILE A 97 -24.42 15.35 -15.64
C ILE A 97 -24.00 16.55 -16.49
N MET A 98 -24.31 16.55 -17.79
CA MET A 98 -23.99 17.60 -18.76
C MET A 98 -24.56 18.97 -18.40
N ILE A 99 -25.73 18.99 -17.76
CA ILE A 99 -26.40 20.20 -17.32
C ILE A 99 -26.23 20.50 -15.83
N SER A 100 -25.44 19.68 -15.13
CA SER A 100 -25.11 19.91 -13.71
C SER A 100 -23.96 20.92 -13.57
N SER A 101 -23.94 21.62 -12.44
CA SER A 101 -22.85 22.56 -12.14
C SER A 101 -21.53 21.82 -11.87
N TYR A 102 -20.41 22.37 -12.36
CA TYR A 102 -19.07 21.88 -11.99
C TYR A 102 -18.86 22.08 -10.48
N PRO A 103 -18.08 21.18 -9.81
CA PRO A 103 -17.81 21.32 -8.38
C PRO A 103 -17.18 22.67 -8.04
N VAL A 104 -17.57 23.23 -6.90
CA VAL A 104 -17.04 24.48 -6.38
C VAL A 104 -16.41 24.19 -5.02
N TYR A 105 -15.23 24.77 -4.77
CA TYR A 105 -14.54 24.65 -3.48
C TYR A 105 -15.37 25.26 -2.34
N GLU A 106 -15.54 24.51 -1.25
CA GLU A 106 -16.27 24.93 -0.07
C GLU A 106 -15.42 24.74 1.20
N GLU A 107 -14.89 25.82 1.76
CA GLU A 107 -14.02 25.82 2.94
C GLU A 107 -14.65 25.12 4.18
N LYS A 108 -15.99 25.09 4.26
CA LYS A 108 -16.73 24.44 5.37
C LYS A 108 -16.47 22.93 5.48
N TYR A 109 -15.94 22.31 4.43
CA TYR A 109 -15.58 20.89 4.40
C TYR A 109 -14.07 20.61 4.62
N ILE A 110 -13.32 21.63 5.03
CA ILE A 110 -11.92 21.49 5.44
C ILE A 110 -11.86 21.17 6.95
N PHE A 111 -11.37 20.00 7.28
CA PHE A 111 -11.26 19.45 8.64
C PHE A 111 -9.82 19.07 8.93
N GLU A 112 -8.96 20.04 9.19
CA GLU A 112 -7.50 19.85 9.31
C GLU A 112 -7.13 18.80 10.37
N LYS A 113 -7.78 18.82 11.53
CA LYS A 113 -7.48 17.89 12.63
C LYS A 113 -7.76 16.43 12.24
N GLU A 114 -8.93 16.16 11.69
CA GLU A 114 -9.32 14.82 11.26
C GLU A 114 -8.52 14.38 10.03
N TYR A 115 -8.15 15.31 9.17
CA TYR A 115 -7.25 15.08 8.04
C TYR A 115 -5.89 14.59 8.51
N GLU A 116 -5.21 15.34 9.40
CA GLU A 116 -3.90 14.93 9.93
C GLU A 116 -3.94 13.60 10.68
N LEU A 117 -4.97 13.38 11.50
CA LEU A 117 -5.13 12.15 12.26
C LEU A 117 -5.24 10.93 11.34
N THR A 118 -6.03 11.05 10.28
CA THR A 118 -6.25 9.95 9.33
C THR A 118 -5.02 9.72 8.47
N GLU A 119 -4.33 10.77 8.01
CA GLU A 119 -3.05 10.62 7.27
C GLU A 119 -1.97 9.91 8.10
N LYS A 120 -1.84 10.26 9.38
CA LYS A 120 -0.91 9.58 10.31
C LYS A 120 -1.28 8.10 10.46
N SER A 121 -2.57 7.79 10.57
CA SER A 121 -3.05 6.41 10.63
C SER A 121 -2.77 5.63 9.35
N ILE A 122 -2.98 6.23 8.19
CA ILE A 122 -2.67 5.62 6.87
C ILE A 122 -1.16 5.35 6.74
N SER A 123 -0.32 6.31 7.13
CA SER A 123 1.15 6.14 7.11
C SER A 123 1.56 4.97 8.00
N PHE A 124 1.04 4.88 9.21
CA PHE A 124 1.31 3.76 10.12
C PHE A 124 0.84 2.42 9.54
N ILE A 125 -0.36 2.35 8.96
CA ILE A 125 -0.89 1.13 8.32
C ILE A 125 0.02 0.66 7.18
N ARG A 126 0.50 1.58 6.35
CA ARG A 126 1.45 1.26 5.25
C ARG A 126 2.76 0.71 5.81
N LYS A 127 3.34 1.37 6.81
CA LYS A 127 4.58 0.93 7.46
C LYS A 127 4.42 -0.44 8.10
N PHE A 128 3.33 -0.67 8.84
CA PHE A 128 3.02 -1.95 9.45
C PHE A 128 2.94 -3.08 8.41
N ARG A 129 2.23 -2.86 7.30
CA ARG A 129 2.12 -3.83 6.21
C ARG A 129 3.46 -4.13 5.54
N ASN A 130 4.26 -3.10 5.30
CA ASN A 130 5.61 -3.25 4.71
C ASN A 130 6.50 -4.11 5.61
N ILE A 131 6.56 -3.81 6.91
CA ILE A 131 7.32 -4.58 7.89
C ILE A 131 6.86 -6.05 7.92
N CYS A 132 5.54 -6.29 7.92
CA CYS A 132 5.02 -7.66 7.88
C CYS A 132 5.43 -8.40 6.60
N THR A 133 5.43 -7.71 5.46
CA THR A 133 5.81 -8.31 4.17
C THR A 133 7.31 -8.58 4.08
N GLU A 134 8.14 -7.60 4.43
CA GLU A 134 9.61 -7.69 4.37
C GLU A 134 10.16 -8.78 5.30
N ASN A 135 9.54 -8.94 6.46
CA ASN A 135 9.97 -9.93 7.46
C ASN A 135 9.17 -11.24 7.41
N THR A 136 8.29 -11.39 6.42
CA THR A 136 7.43 -12.59 6.26
C THR A 136 6.64 -12.92 7.54
N ILE A 137 6.15 -11.88 8.23
CA ILE A 137 5.40 -12.03 9.50
C ILE A 137 4.00 -12.58 9.20
N PRO A 138 3.57 -13.66 9.89
CA PRO A 138 2.24 -14.25 9.68
C PRO A 138 1.11 -13.23 9.97
N LYS A 139 0.05 -13.29 9.19
CA LYS A 139 -1.15 -12.44 9.41
C LYS A 139 -1.86 -12.73 10.74
N THR A 140 -1.53 -13.81 11.41
CA THR A 140 -2.06 -14.22 12.72
C THR A 140 -1.17 -13.80 13.88
N ALA A 141 -0.02 -13.19 13.62
CA ALA A 141 0.94 -12.80 14.65
C ALA A 141 0.31 -11.88 15.70
N PRO A 142 0.47 -12.15 17.01
CA PRO A 142 -0.01 -11.29 18.08
C PRO A 142 0.59 -9.88 18.01
N VAL A 143 -0.18 -8.89 18.43
CA VAL A 143 0.23 -7.48 18.40
C VAL A 143 -0.09 -6.82 19.74
N MET A 144 0.85 -6.05 20.26
CA MET A 144 0.66 -5.24 21.47
C MET A 144 0.73 -3.76 21.13
N ILE A 145 -0.21 -2.99 21.69
CA ILE A 145 -0.20 -1.52 21.60
C ILE A 145 0.69 -0.99 22.73
N ASN A 146 1.65 -0.12 22.40
CA ASN A 146 2.65 0.36 23.36
C ASN A 146 2.32 1.73 23.98
N ASN A 147 1.28 2.41 23.48
CA ASN A 147 0.88 3.73 23.99
C ASN A 147 -0.64 3.95 23.91
N SER A 148 -1.13 5.08 24.42
CA SER A 148 -2.54 5.40 24.56
C SER A 148 -3.14 6.24 23.41
N SER A 149 -2.58 6.16 22.21
CA SER A 149 -3.15 6.86 21.04
C SER A 149 -4.47 6.22 20.57
N ASP A 150 -5.21 6.91 19.72
CA ASP A 150 -6.44 6.36 19.12
C ASP A 150 -6.11 5.42 17.94
N TYR A 151 -6.23 4.13 18.17
CA TYR A 151 -5.96 3.08 17.18
C TYR A 151 -7.20 2.54 16.47
N ASN A 152 -8.39 3.13 16.65
CA ASN A 152 -9.64 2.57 16.13
C ASN A 152 -9.59 2.25 14.63
N LEU A 153 -9.14 3.18 13.81
CA LEU A 153 -9.02 2.97 12.35
C LEU A 153 -7.97 1.89 12.03
N ILE A 154 -6.80 1.96 12.67
CA ILE A 154 -5.68 1.03 12.47
C ILE A 154 -6.10 -0.41 12.80
N ILE A 155 -6.75 -0.60 13.97
CA ILE A 155 -7.23 -1.92 14.42
C ILE A 155 -8.23 -2.51 13.41
N LYS A 156 -9.18 -1.70 12.94
CA LYS A 156 -10.19 -2.14 11.97
C LYS A 156 -9.56 -2.51 10.61
N VAL A 157 -8.72 -1.64 10.07
CA VAL A 157 -8.12 -1.81 8.73
C VAL A 157 -7.12 -2.97 8.70
N LEU A 158 -6.35 -3.15 9.77
CA LEU A 158 -5.39 -4.26 9.91
C LEU A 158 -6.04 -5.53 10.48
N ARG A 159 -7.33 -5.48 10.87
CA ARG A 159 -8.09 -6.59 11.48
C ARG A 159 -7.37 -7.18 12.69
N LEU A 160 -7.00 -6.31 13.63
CA LEU A 160 -6.21 -6.70 14.80
C LEU A 160 -7.06 -7.12 16.01
N GLN A 161 -8.40 -7.07 15.97
CA GLN A 161 -9.29 -7.28 17.12
C GLN A 161 -8.96 -8.56 17.91
N ASP A 162 -8.75 -9.67 17.20
CA ASP A 162 -8.48 -10.98 17.79
C ASP A 162 -6.98 -11.26 17.98
N ARG A 163 -6.13 -10.28 17.68
CA ARG A 163 -4.65 -10.40 17.73
C ARG A 163 -4.02 -9.53 18.81
N LEU A 164 -4.82 -8.67 19.46
CA LEU A 164 -4.33 -7.77 20.50
C LEU A 164 -4.04 -8.55 21.78
N ILE A 165 -2.82 -8.38 22.30
CA ILE A 165 -2.38 -8.94 23.58
C ILE A 165 -1.96 -7.82 24.53
N ASN A 166 -2.07 -8.07 25.83
CA ASN A 166 -1.74 -7.10 26.89
C ASN A 166 -0.36 -7.33 27.51
N GLU A 167 0.22 -8.51 27.31
CA GLU A 167 1.50 -8.90 27.88
C GLU A 167 2.48 -9.26 26.77
N LYS A 168 3.77 -8.97 27.01
CA LYS A 168 4.84 -9.34 26.07
C LYS A 168 4.99 -10.86 26.01
N GLU A 169 4.97 -11.41 24.81
CA GLU A 169 5.37 -12.80 24.61
C GLU A 169 6.88 -12.91 24.59
N ASN A 170 7.40 -14.04 25.11
CA ASN A 170 8.84 -14.31 25.18
C ASN A 170 9.37 -14.89 23.86
N ILE A 171 9.03 -14.24 22.74
CA ILE A 171 9.40 -14.59 21.37
C ILE A 171 9.97 -13.36 20.66
N ASN A 172 10.45 -13.52 19.45
CA ASN A 172 10.94 -12.41 18.63
C ASN A 172 9.84 -11.35 18.46
N SER A 173 10.20 -10.09 18.60
CA SER A 173 9.28 -8.97 18.39
C SER A 173 9.87 -7.96 17.42
N TYR A 174 8.98 -7.29 16.70
CA TYR A 174 9.30 -6.17 15.82
C TYR A 174 8.49 -4.94 16.24
N ASP A 175 9.17 -3.85 16.57
CA ASP A 175 8.52 -2.62 16.98
C ASP A 175 8.25 -1.73 15.76
N VAL A 176 7.00 -1.40 15.55
CA VAL A 176 6.54 -0.48 14.51
C VAL A 176 6.21 0.86 15.15
N ASN A 177 6.99 1.87 14.83
CA ASN A 177 6.79 3.22 15.36
C ASN A 177 6.62 4.20 14.20
N GLU A 178 5.56 4.99 14.22
CA GLU A 178 5.29 6.03 13.23
C GLU A 178 4.43 7.13 13.87
N TYR A 179 4.90 8.37 13.82
CA TYR A 179 4.27 9.50 14.50
C TYR A 179 4.00 9.21 15.99
N ASN A 180 2.73 9.29 16.40
CA ASN A 180 2.27 9.00 17.74
C ASN A 180 1.78 7.56 17.94
N TYR A 181 1.99 6.68 16.96
CA TYR A 181 1.61 5.27 17.04
C TYR A 181 2.82 4.39 17.31
N SER A 182 2.65 3.40 18.19
CA SER A 182 3.67 2.41 18.52
C SER A 182 3.01 1.07 18.81
N MET A 183 3.42 0.04 18.07
CA MET A 183 2.97 -1.35 18.24
C MET A 183 4.15 -2.30 18.18
N SER A 184 4.09 -3.39 18.96
CA SER A 184 5.01 -4.53 18.87
C SER A 184 4.28 -5.72 18.25
N ILE A 185 4.90 -6.35 17.25
CA ILE A 185 4.39 -7.55 16.59
C ILE A 185 5.24 -8.71 17.10
N PHE A 186 4.60 -9.75 17.65
CA PHE A 186 5.28 -10.94 18.17
C PHE A 186 5.15 -12.08 17.17
N TYR A 187 6.27 -12.69 16.79
CA TYR A 187 6.26 -13.83 15.87
C TYR A 187 7.45 -14.76 16.11
N GLN A 188 7.19 -16.04 15.95
CA GLN A 188 8.27 -16.98 15.77
C GLN A 188 8.69 -16.92 14.31
N LYS A 189 9.94 -16.61 14.06
CA LYS A 189 10.52 -16.76 12.73
C LYS A 189 10.57 -18.27 12.46
N GLU A 190 9.50 -18.81 11.90
CA GLU A 190 9.55 -20.13 11.29
C GLU A 190 10.56 -19.99 10.14
N GLU A 191 11.78 -20.42 10.37
CA GLU A 191 12.72 -20.64 9.30
C GLU A 191 12.09 -21.71 8.41
N ASN A 192 11.60 -21.28 7.26
CA ASN A 192 10.90 -22.17 6.34
C ASN A 192 11.94 -23.14 5.75
N LEU A 193 12.17 -24.24 6.49
CA LEU A 193 13.16 -25.26 6.14
C LEU A 193 12.98 -25.79 4.72
N GLU A 194 11.75 -25.77 4.18
CA GLU A 194 11.51 -26.16 2.79
C GLU A 194 12.02 -25.10 1.79
N LEU A 195 11.87 -23.81 2.08
CA LEU A 195 12.42 -22.74 1.24
C LEU A 195 13.94 -22.74 1.30
N ILE A 196 14.51 -22.93 2.50
CA ILE A 196 15.96 -23.02 2.69
C ILE A 196 16.52 -24.24 1.95
N LYS A 197 15.88 -25.40 2.04
CA LYS A 197 16.26 -26.58 1.27
C LYS A 197 16.20 -26.33 -0.23
N LYS A 198 15.14 -25.71 -0.74
CA LYS A 198 15.03 -25.33 -2.16
C LYS A 198 16.12 -24.35 -2.59
N GLU A 199 16.46 -23.38 -1.75
CA GLU A 199 17.57 -22.45 -2.01
C GLU A 199 18.91 -23.17 -2.04
N MET A 200 19.17 -24.08 -1.08
CA MET A 200 20.37 -24.91 -1.06
C MET A 200 20.47 -25.79 -2.31
N ASP A 201 19.38 -26.42 -2.75
CA ASP A 201 19.34 -27.26 -3.95
C ASP A 201 19.58 -26.44 -5.22
N THR A 202 19.02 -25.22 -5.27
CA THR A 202 19.29 -24.28 -6.38
C THR A 202 20.74 -23.85 -6.42
N LEU A 203 21.34 -23.53 -5.26
CA LEU A 203 22.76 -23.18 -5.16
C LEU A 203 23.66 -24.36 -5.58
N ARG A 204 23.37 -25.57 -5.14
CA ARG A 204 24.11 -26.78 -5.55
C ARG A 204 24.08 -27.00 -7.06
N SER A 205 22.91 -26.85 -7.68
CA SER A 205 22.75 -26.97 -9.12
C SER A 205 23.53 -25.90 -9.89
N ASN A 206 23.49 -24.64 -9.41
CA ASN A 206 24.26 -23.56 -10.01
C ASN A 206 25.77 -23.74 -9.89
N ILE A 207 26.26 -24.17 -8.71
CA ILE A 207 27.66 -24.49 -8.46
C ILE A 207 28.12 -25.59 -9.43
N GLU A 208 27.40 -26.70 -9.52
CA GLU A 208 27.73 -27.80 -10.42
C GLU A 208 27.81 -27.36 -11.90
N ARG A 209 26.85 -26.56 -12.32
CA ARG A 209 26.82 -25.99 -13.70
C ARG A 209 28.04 -25.10 -13.95
N ARG A 210 28.43 -24.24 -12.99
CA ARG A 210 29.59 -23.34 -13.15
C ARG A 210 30.89 -24.09 -13.09
N GLU A 211 31.02 -25.10 -12.23
CA GLU A 211 32.17 -25.95 -12.18
C GLU A 211 32.39 -26.71 -13.50
N LYS A 212 31.32 -27.28 -14.08
CA LYS A 212 31.39 -27.92 -15.39
C LYS A 212 31.79 -26.93 -16.50
N LEU A 213 31.30 -25.71 -16.45
CA LEU A 213 31.61 -24.65 -17.41
C LEU A 213 33.07 -24.24 -17.31
N LEU A 214 33.57 -24.01 -16.09
CA LEU A 214 34.96 -23.58 -15.81
C LEU A 214 35.96 -24.70 -15.96
N SER A 215 35.56 -25.97 -15.89
CA SER A 215 36.43 -27.13 -16.16
C SER A 215 36.56 -27.45 -17.66
N ASN A 216 35.74 -26.79 -18.51
CA ASN A 216 35.79 -27.00 -19.97
C ASN A 216 36.89 -26.12 -20.60
N PRO A 217 38.02 -26.72 -21.07
CA PRO A 217 39.09 -25.95 -21.71
C PRO A 217 38.66 -25.18 -22.95
N GLY A 218 37.62 -25.70 -23.68
CA GLY A 218 37.06 -25.04 -24.83
C GLY A 218 36.33 -23.75 -24.49
N TYR A 219 35.78 -23.60 -23.28
CA TYR A 219 35.20 -22.37 -22.79
C TYR A 219 36.26 -21.42 -22.25
N VAL A 220 37.10 -21.89 -21.32
CA VAL A 220 38.08 -21.05 -20.62
C VAL A 220 39.08 -20.42 -21.59
N ASN A 221 39.49 -21.12 -22.65
CA ASN A 221 40.48 -20.64 -23.63
C ASN A 221 39.86 -19.75 -24.77
N LYS A 222 38.51 -19.77 -24.93
CA LYS A 222 37.86 -19.04 -26.02
C LYS A 222 36.99 -17.89 -25.54
N ALA A 223 36.53 -17.92 -24.30
CA ALA A 223 35.72 -16.84 -23.73
C ALA A 223 36.61 -15.64 -23.33
N PRO A 224 36.06 -14.42 -23.39
CA PRO A 224 36.75 -13.24 -22.86
C PRO A 224 37.15 -13.40 -21.39
N GLU A 225 38.39 -12.99 -21.02
CA GLU A 225 38.94 -13.16 -19.67
C GLU A 225 38.04 -12.56 -18.59
N ASN A 226 37.39 -11.42 -18.86
CA ASN A 226 36.45 -10.77 -17.95
C ASN A 226 35.21 -11.65 -17.65
N LEU A 227 34.70 -12.41 -18.60
CA LEU A 227 33.57 -13.31 -18.37
C LEU A 227 33.97 -14.54 -17.55
N VAL A 228 35.16 -15.07 -17.80
CA VAL A 228 35.70 -16.19 -17.01
C VAL A 228 35.95 -15.76 -15.56
N ALA A 229 36.46 -14.55 -15.32
CA ALA A 229 36.63 -13.97 -14.00
C ALA A 229 35.28 -13.81 -13.27
N ILE A 230 34.28 -13.23 -13.92
CA ILE A 230 32.92 -13.08 -13.35
C ILE A 230 32.31 -14.44 -12.95
N GLU A 231 32.49 -15.48 -13.77
CA GLU A 231 31.95 -16.80 -13.46
C GLU A 231 32.70 -17.47 -12.27
N ARG A 232 34.01 -17.21 -12.12
CA ARG A 232 34.77 -17.64 -10.95
C ARG A 232 34.33 -16.94 -9.67
N ASP A 233 34.18 -15.64 -9.70
CA ASP A 233 33.69 -14.83 -8.57
C ASP A 233 32.31 -15.29 -8.12
N LYS A 234 31.39 -15.49 -9.07
CA LYS A 234 30.05 -16.01 -8.77
C LYS A 234 30.08 -17.40 -8.16
N LEU A 235 30.97 -18.29 -8.64
CA LEU A 235 31.13 -19.62 -8.09
C LEU A 235 31.61 -19.57 -6.63
N GLU A 236 32.54 -18.68 -6.32
CA GLU A 236 33.05 -18.50 -4.95
C GLU A 236 31.96 -17.95 -4.00
N ILE A 237 31.22 -16.93 -4.45
CA ILE A 237 30.10 -16.37 -3.70
C ILE A 237 29.04 -17.44 -3.41
N GLU A 238 28.64 -18.22 -4.42
CA GLU A 238 27.63 -19.27 -4.26
C GLU A 238 28.11 -20.41 -3.32
N LYS A 239 29.37 -20.79 -3.39
CA LYS A 239 29.97 -21.77 -2.47
C LYS A 239 29.99 -21.29 -1.03
N ASN A 240 30.38 -20.03 -0.80
CA ASN A 240 30.41 -19.46 0.53
C ASN A 240 28.97 -19.36 1.10
N LYS A 241 28.02 -18.94 0.31
CA LYS A 241 26.62 -18.89 0.73
C LYS A 241 26.03 -20.26 1.05
N LEU A 242 26.35 -21.29 0.24
CA LEU A 242 25.89 -22.65 0.52
C LEU A 242 26.50 -23.17 1.82
N LYS A 243 27.78 -22.92 2.05
CA LYS A 243 28.48 -23.33 3.28
C LYS A 243 27.88 -22.67 4.52
N GLU A 244 27.58 -21.36 4.48
CA GLU A 244 26.91 -20.64 5.56
C GLU A 244 25.54 -21.25 5.89
N LEU A 245 24.74 -21.56 4.85
CA LEU A 245 23.44 -22.21 5.03
C LEU A 245 23.60 -23.63 5.60
N GLU A 246 24.54 -24.42 5.12
CA GLU A 246 24.80 -25.79 5.65
C GLU A 246 25.30 -25.78 7.10
N GLU A 247 26.13 -24.83 7.51
CA GLU A 247 26.58 -24.66 8.89
C GLU A 247 25.47 -24.22 9.83
N LYS A 248 24.56 -23.35 9.34
CA LYS A 248 23.44 -22.81 10.12
C LYS A 248 22.31 -23.82 10.34
N TYR A 249 22.11 -24.75 9.41
CA TYR A 249 20.95 -25.66 9.40
C TYR A 249 21.37 -27.16 9.54
N LYS A 250 22.57 -27.39 10.02
CA LYS A 250 23.06 -28.72 10.40
C LYS A 250 22.55 -29.10 11.78
#